data_e28a10f411366f12ed80d98ed2847b94
#
_entry.id   e28a10f411366f12ed80d98ed2847b94
#
_cell.length_a   1.000
_cell.length_b   1.000
_cell.length_c   1.000
_cell.angle_alpha   90.00
_cell.angle_beta   90.00
_cell.angle_gamma   90.00
#
_symmetry.space_group_name_H-M   'P 1'
#
loop_
_entity.id
_entity.type
_entity.pdbx_description
1 polymer ?
#
loop_
_entity_poly.entity_id
_entity_poly.type
_entity_poly.pdbx_seq_one_letter_code
_entity_poly.pdbx_strand_id
1 'polypeptide(L)'
;ELERAKAGRTVSVILPALNEEQTVAAVVDTVRPLLGGLVDELIVLDSGSEDLTVERARGAGATVISREEAVPTVSPVPGKGEVLWRSIAASTGDLIVFVDSDLINPDPAFVPKLLGPLLMGDGVHLVKGYYRRPLRLSGAEDANGGGRVTELVARPLLAALRPELTRVLQPLGGEYAGTRELLSAVPFAPGYGVEIGLLLDTYDRLGLGAIAQV
;
A
#
# COMPACT_ATOMS: atom_id res chain seq x y z
N GLU A 1 11.71 15.70 -11.16
CA GLU A 1 11.09 16.66 -10.24
C GLU A 1 10.93 16.05 -8.84
N LEU A 2 10.26 14.89 -8.69
CA LEU A 2 10.04 14.20 -7.41
C LEU A 2 11.35 13.84 -6.70
N GLU A 3 12.38 13.39 -7.43
CA GLU A 3 13.70 13.09 -6.83
C GLU A 3 14.32 14.32 -6.17
N ARG A 4 14.18 15.49 -6.77
CA ARG A 4 14.63 16.75 -6.15
C ARG A 4 13.78 17.11 -4.94
N ALA A 5 12.46 16.87 -5.01
CA ALA A 5 11.54 17.14 -3.90
C ALA A 5 11.76 16.19 -2.70
N LYS A 6 12.44 15.05 -2.89
CA LYS A 6 12.86 14.16 -1.79
C LYS A 6 13.66 14.89 -0.72
N ALA A 7 14.53 15.82 -1.11
CA ALA A 7 15.31 16.67 -0.20
C ALA A 7 16.01 15.88 0.94
N GLY A 8 16.58 14.71 0.60
CA GLY A 8 17.25 13.81 1.54
C GLY A 8 16.36 12.82 2.28
N ARG A 9 15.03 12.88 2.13
CA ARG A 9 14.12 11.84 2.65
C ARG A 9 14.32 10.52 1.92
N THR A 10 14.15 9.42 2.61
CA THR A 10 14.24 8.07 2.06
C THR A 10 12.87 7.46 1.80
N VAL A 11 12.77 6.58 0.81
CA VAL A 11 11.52 5.97 0.36
C VAL A 11 11.66 4.45 0.34
N SER A 12 10.77 3.77 1.08
CA SER A 12 10.59 2.33 1.01
C SER A 12 9.33 1.99 0.22
N VAL A 13 9.43 1.06 -0.72
CA VAL A 13 8.26 0.44 -1.37
C VAL A 13 8.11 -0.96 -0.83
N ILE A 14 6.91 -1.26 -0.32
CA ILE A 14 6.57 -2.54 0.30
C ILE A 14 5.50 -3.24 -0.54
N LEU A 15 5.75 -4.49 -0.88
CA LEU A 15 4.81 -5.39 -1.53
C LEU A 15 4.47 -6.52 -0.54
N PRO A 16 3.32 -6.49 0.15
CA PRO A 16 2.87 -7.63 0.94
C PRO A 16 2.49 -8.77 -0.02
N ALA A 17 2.99 -9.98 0.22
CA ALA A 17 2.77 -11.12 -0.66
C ALA A 17 2.38 -12.40 0.10
N LEU A 18 1.43 -13.14 -0.48
CA LEU A 18 1.07 -14.49 -0.06
C LEU A 18 0.55 -15.28 -1.27
N ASN A 19 1.35 -16.20 -1.80
CA ASN A 19 1.02 -17.04 -2.96
C ASN A 19 0.67 -16.21 -4.23
N GLU A 20 1.56 -15.28 -4.58
CA GLU A 20 1.43 -14.37 -5.72
C GLU A 20 2.48 -14.63 -6.81
N GLU A 21 2.84 -15.90 -7.03
CA GLU A 21 3.87 -16.27 -8.01
C GLU A 21 3.60 -15.77 -9.42
N GLN A 22 2.33 -15.56 -9.80
CA GLN A 22 1.96 -15.15 -11.15
C GLN A 22 2.13 -13.64 -11.39
N THR A 23 2.08 -12.83 -10.35
CA THR A 23 1.96 -11.36 -10.44
C THR A 23 3.13 -10.62 -9.82
N VAL A 24 3.71 -11.13 -8.73
CA VAL A 24 4.73 -10.42 -7.93
C VAL A 24 5.91 -9.90 -8.76
N ALA A 25 6.43 -10.68 -9.71
CA ALA A 25 7.56 -10.27 -10.54
C ALA A 25 7.22 -9.06 -11.43
N ALA A 26 6.01 -9.03 -12.01
CA ALA A 26 5.56 -7.91 -12.83
C ALA A 26 5.40 -6.62 -12.00
N VAL A 27 4.93 -6.73 -10.74
CA VAL A 27 4.83 -5.58 -9.85
C VAL A 27 6.23 -5.09 -9.46
N VAL A 28 7.16 -5.98 -9.11
CA VAL A 28 8.57 -5.64 -8.83
C VAL A 28 9.20 -4.92 -10.03
N ASP A 29 8.99 -5.42 -11.24
CA ASP A 29 9.56 -4.84 -12.47
C ASP A 29 9.08 -3.40 -12.75
N THR A 30 7.88 -3.01 -12.30
CA THR A 30 7.41 -1.61 -12.43
C THR A 30 8.08 -0.66 -11.44
N VAL A 31 8.50 -1.15 -10.28
CA VAL A 31 9.14 -0.35 -9.24
C VAL A 31 10.67 -0.31 -9.40
N ARG A 32 11.27 -1.40 -9.86
CA ARG A 32 12.73 -1.55 -9.99
C ARG A 32 13.44 -0.39 -10.72
N PRO A 33 12.90 0.19 -11.84
CA PRO A 33 13.52 1.34 -12.49
C PRO A 33 13.63 2.60 -11.64
N LEU A 34 12.91 2.67 -10.52
CA LEU A 34 12.92 3.82 -9.60
C LEU A 34 13.99 3.69 -8.50
N LEU A 35 14.60 2.49 -8.36
CA LEU A 35 15.65 2.24 -7.36
C LEU A 35 16.92 3.06 -7.64
N GLY A 36 17.50 3.58 -6.56
CA GLY A 36 18.68 4.44 -6.64
C GLY A 36 18.40 5.89 -7.03
N GLY A 37 17.12 6.22 -7.31
CA GLY A 37 16.65 7.58 -7.56
C GLY A 37 15.50 7.94 -6.60
N LEU A 38 14.26 7.77 -7.06
CA LEU A 38 13.07 8.09 -6.28
C LEU A 38 12.87 7.10 -5.12
N VAL A 39 13.19 5.82 -5.30
CA VAL A 39 13.03 4.73 -4.31
C VAL A 39 14.40 4.29 -3.80
N ASP A 40 14.55 4.13 -2.48
CA ASP A 40 15.81 3.70 -1.85
C ASP A 40 15.79 2.20 -1.56
N GLU A 41 14.63 1.61 -1.23
CA GLU A 41 14.49 0.18 -1.02
C GLU A 41 13.16 -0.37 -1.55
N LEU A 42 13.20 -1.59 -2.06
CA LEU A 42 12.04 -2.35 -2.54
C LEU A 42 12.00 -3.68 -1.82
N ILE A 43 10.99 -3.87 -0.99
CA ILE A 43 10.84 -5.04 -0.12
C ILE A 43 9.56 -5.78 -0.48
N VAL A 44 9.67 -7.06 -0.73
CA VAL A 44 8.54 -8.00 -0.72
C VAL A 44 8.49 -8.61 0.67
N LEU A 45 7.41 -8.34 1.41
CA LEU A 45 7.18 -8.93 2.72
C LEU A 45 6.33 -10.18 2.57
N ASP A 46 6.96 -11.33 2.67
CA ASP A 46 6.34 -12.63 2.47
C ASP A 46 5.59 -13.11 3.71
N SER A 47 4.33 -13.48 3.53
CA SER A 47 3.44 -13.96 4.61
C SER A 47 3.49 -15.48 4.82
N GLY A 48 4.48 -16.15 4.25
CA GLY A 48 4.62 -17.61 4.28
C GLY A 48 4.05 -18.26 3.02
N SER A 49 4.44 -17.77 1.84
CA SER A 49 4.07 -18.36 0.55
C SER A 49 4.61 -19.79 0.41
N GLU A 50 3.79 -20.65 -0.16
CA GLU A 50 4.12 -22.07 -0.42
C GLU A 50 4.40 -22.33 -1.91
N ASP A 51 4.20 -21.31 -2.76
CA ASP A 51 4.45 -21.32 -4.20
C ASP A 51 5.81 -20.67 -4.55
N LEU A 52 6.03 -20.30 -5.81
CA LEU A 52 7.28 -19.66 -6.28
C LEU A 52 7.34 -18.15 -6.05
N THR A 53 6.47 -17.57 -5.21
CA THR A 53 6.43 -16.12 -4.94
C THR A 53 7.78 -15.56 -4.53
N VAL A 54 8.41 -16.16 -3.53
CA VAL A 54 9.71 -15.70 -2.99
C VAL A 54 10.82 -15.78 -4.04
N GLU A 55 10.89 -16.88 -4.79
CA GLU A 55 11.88 -17.08 -5.85
C GLU A 55 11.71 -16.03 -6.96
N ARG A 56 10.49 -15.81 -7.42
CA ARG A 56 10.18 -14.85 -8.49
C ARG A 56 10.41 -13.41 -8.07
N ALA A 57 10.06 -13.06 -6.83
CA ALA A 57 10.33 -11.72 -6.31
C ALA A 57 11.84 -11.42 -6.23
N ARG A 58 12.63 -12.37 -5.72
CA ARG A 58 14.11 -12.25 -5.69
C ARG A 58 14.70 -12.20 -7.09
N GLY A 59 14.22 -13.05 -7.99
CA GLY A 59 14.66 -13.07 -9.40
C GLY A 59 14.37 -11.75 -10.15
N ALA A 60 13.30 -11.06 -9.80
CA ALA A 60 12.96 -9.73 -10.33
C ALA A 60 13.79 -8.59 -9.68
N GLY A 61 14.51 -8.85 -8.57
CA GLY A 61 15.43 -7.89 -7.95
C GLY A 61 14.90 -7.22 -6.67
N ALA A 62 13.84 -7.74 -6.07
CA ALA A 62 13.37 -7.26 -4.77
C ALA A 62 14.15 -7.92 -3.61
N THR A 63 14.31 -7.20 -2.50
CA THR A 63 14.66 -7.78 -1.21
C THR A 63 13.43 -8.52 -0.67
N VAL A 64 13.55 -9.80 -0.37
CA VAL A 64 12.44 -10.57 0.21
C VAL A 64 12.74 -10.85 1.67
N ILE A 65 11.83 -10.43 2.54
CA ILE A 65 11.89 -10.61 4.00
C ILE A 65 10.64 -11.37 4.43
N SER A 66 10.78 -12.42 5.21
CA SER A 66 9.63 -13.11 5.80
C SER A 66 9.07 -12.30 6.98
N ARG A 67 7.81 -12.52 7.29
CA ARG A 67 7.18 -11.87 8.46
C ARG A 67 7.84 -12.27 9.78
N GLU A 68 8.43 -13.47 9.86
CA GLU A 68 9.20 -13.94 11.00
C GLU A 68 10.53 -13.18 11.13
N GLU A 69 11.23 -12.94 10.03
CA GLU A 69 12.48 -12.17 10.00
C GLU A 69 12.26 -10.70 10.31
N ALA A 70 11.13 -10.13 9.87
CA ALA A 70 10.79 -8.71 10.07
C ALA A 70 10.67 -8.35 11.57
N VAL A 71 10.04 -9.23 12.37
CA VAL A 71 9.90 -9.04 13.83
C VAL A 71 10.06 -10.40 14.54
N PRO A 72 11.31 -10.85 14.80
CA PRO A 72 11.56 -12.19 15.32
C PRO A 72 11.04 -12.45 16.74
N THR A 73 10.81 -11.38 17.50
CA THR A 73 10.38 -11.46 18.91
C THR A 73 8.88 -11.65 19.09
N VAL A 74 8.10 -11.52 18.02
CA VAL A 74 6.63 -11.61 18.07
C VAL A 74 6.17 -12.69 17.09
N SER A 75 5.44 -13.69 17.60
CA SER A 75 4.87 -14.72 16.74
C SER A 75 3.91 -14.13 15.72
N PRO A 76 4.01 -14.52 14.44
CA PRO A 76 3.10 -14.03 13.42
C PRO A 76 1.65 -14.45 13.65
N VAL A 77 0.72 -13.55 13.32
CA VAL A 77 -0.71 -13.87 13.27
C VAL A 77 -1.23 -13.69 11.85
N PRO A 78 -2.28 -14.41 11.43
CA PRO A 78 -2.82 -14.25 10.08
C PRO A 78 -3.43 -12.87 9.86
N GLY A 79 -3.22 -12.32 8.66
CA GLY A 79 -3.92 -11.13 8.19
C GLY A 79 -3.03 -10.07 7.56
N LYS A 80 -3.59 -9.35 6.58
CA LYS A 80 -2.87 -8.32 5.80
C LYS A 80 -2.32 -7.22 6.71
N GLY A 81 -3.11 -6.74 7.67
CA GLY A 81 -2.67 -5.66 8.55
C GLY A 81 -1.47 -6.02 9.41
N GLU A 82 -1.34 -7.27 9.80
CA GLU A 82 -0.17 -7.76 10.55
C GLU A 82 1.11 -7.71 9.72
N VAL A 83 1.02 -8.12 8.46
CA VAL A 83 2.14 -8.06 7.51
C VAL A 83 2.57 -6.62 7.25
N LEU A 84 1.61 -5.72 7.05
CA LEU A 84 1.88 -4.30 6.86
C LEU A 84 2.50 -3.66 8.11
N TRP A 85 2.04 -4.03 9.31
CA TRP A 85 2.67 -3.59 10.56
C TRP A 85 4.13 -4.04 10.66
N ARG A 86 4.42 -5.31 10.35
CA ARG A 86 5.81 -5.83 10.36
C ARG A 86 6.70 -5.13 9.35
N SER A 87 6.14 -4.70 8.22
CA SER A 87 6.91 -4.01 7.20
C SER A 87 7.47 -2.66 7.66
N ILE A 88 6.82 -2.01 8.65
CA ILE A 88 7.36 -0.80 9.26
C ILE A 88 8.70 -1.08 9.95
N ALA A 89 8.82 -2.22 10.63
CA ALA A 89 10.07 -2.64 11.27
C ALA A 89 11.12 -3.14 10.25
N ALA A 90 10.68 -3.74 9.15
CA ALA A 90 11.54 -4.28 8.09
C ALA A 90 12.08 -3.22 7.13
N SER A 91 11.60 -2.00 7.18
CA SER A 91 11.94 -0.91 6.25
C SER A 91 12.58 0.28 6.99
N THR A 92 13.28 1.13 6.24
CA THR A 92 14.02 2.29 6.82
C THR A 92 13.56 3.64 6.28
N GLY A 93 12.77 3.68 5.19
CA GLY A 93 12.36 4.92 4.54
C GLY A 93 11.52 5.85 5.41
N ASP A 94 11.72 7.15 5.26
CA ASP A 94 10.89 8.20 5.88
C ASP A 94 9.47 8.21 5.30
N LEU A 95 9.34 7.81 4.05
CA LEU A 95 8.09 7.60 3.34
C LEU A 95 7.95 6.13 2.98
N ILE A 96 6.78 5.56 3.22
CA ILE A 96 6.49 4.15 2.93
C ILE A 96 5.34 4.08 1.95
N VAL A 97 5.55 3.36 0.85
CA VAL A 97 4.55 3.11 -0.19
C VAL A 97 4.16 1.65 -0.13
N PHE A 98 2.88 1.37 -0.05
CA PHE A 98 2.32 0.03 -0.15
C PHE A 98 1.67 -0.16 -1.51
N VAL A 99 1.99 -1.27 -2.16
CA VAL A 99 1.40 -1.69 -3.44
C VAL A 99 1.07 -3.17 -3.33
N ASP A 100 -0.15 -3.56 -3.67
CA ASP A 100 -0.57 -4.96 -3.66
C ASP A 100 0.23 -5.76 -4.71
N SER A 101 0.65 -6.98 -4.34
CA SER A 101 1.47 -7.85 -5.20
C SER A 101 0.64 -8.67 -6.21
N ASP A 102 -0.69 -8.65 -6.11
CA ASP A 102 -1.65 -9.35 -6.99
C ASP A 102 -2.11 -8.53 -8.21
N LEU A 103 -1.50 -7.36 -8.45
CA LEU A 103 -1.89 -6.48 -9.54
C LEU A 103 -1.60 -7.10 -10.91
N ILE A 104 -2.63 -7.16 -11.75
CA ILE A 104 -2.51 -7.52 -13.17
C ILE A 104 -2.24 -6.23 -13.96
N ASN A 105 -1.13 -6.20 -14.72
CA ASN A 105 -0.67 -5.01 -15.47
C ASN A 105 -0.51 -3.77 -14.57
N PRO A 106 0.36 -3.81 -13.56
CA PRO A 106 0.58 -2.69 -12.66
C PRO A 106 1.05 -1.44 -13.41
N ASP A 107 0.47 -0.27 -13.06
CA ASP A 107 0.86 1.02 -13.67
C ASP A 107 2.21 1.48 -13.08
N PRO A 108 3.28 1.69 -13.88
CA PRO A 108 4.55 2.22 -13.40
C PRO A 108 4.44 3.59 -12.73
N ALA A 109 3.34 4.30 -12.97
CA ALA A 109 3.09 5.61 -12.36
C ALA A 109 2.51 5.54 -10.95
N PHE A 110 2.12 4.36 -10.42
CA PHE A 110 1.55 4.26 -9.05
C PHE A 110 2.47 4.85 -7.98
N VAL A 111 3.71 4.38 -7.92
CA VAL A 111 4.67 4.85 -6.90
C VAL A 111 4.95 6.35 -7.03
N PRO A 112 5.29 6.89 -8.21
CA PRO A 112 5.45 8.33 -8.38
C PRO A 112 4.22 9.16 -8.02
N LYS A 113 3.02 8.71 -8.41
CA LYS A 113 1.77 9.42 -8.08
C LYS A 113 1.52 9.45 -6.57
N LEU A 114 1.68 8.31 -5.88
CA LEU A 114 1.50 8.21 -4.43
C LEU A 114 2.51 9.07 -3.66
N LEU A 115 3.74 9.19 -4.15
CA LEU A 115 4.77 10.02 -3.52
C LEU A 115 4.59 11.52 -3.77
N GLY A 116 3.95 11.90 -4.88
CA GLY A 116 3.80 13.31 -5.25
C GLY A 116 3.26 14.19 -4.13
N PRO A 117 2.08 13.91 -3.55
CA PRO A 117 1.52 14.72 -2.47
C PRO A 117 2.36 14.71 -1.18
N LEU A 118 3.05 13.60 -0.85
CA LEU A 118 3.92 13.53 0.32
C LEU A 118 5.20 14.34 0.16
N LEU A 119 5.71 14.44 -1.07
CA LEU A 119 6.96 15.15 -1.36
C LEU A 119 6.76 16.63 -1.64
N MET A 120 5.63 17.01 -2.24
CA MET A 120 5.37 18.35 -2.75
C MET A 120 4.22 19.06 -2.02
N GLY A 121 3.38 18.33 -1.30
CA GLY A 121 2.28 18.86 -0.51
C GLY A 121 2.75 19.33 0.86
N ASP A 122 1.99 20.25 1.47
CA ASP A 122 2.21 20.70 2.84
C ASP A 122 1.22 19.98 3.78
N GLY A 123 1.75 19.37 4.84
CA GLY A 123 0.94 18.69 5.86
C GLY A 123 0.24 17.41 5.41
N VAL A 124 0.59 16.84 4.25
CA VAL A 124 0.05 15.53 3.80
C VAL A 124 0.84 14.41 4.44
N HIS A 125 0.13 13.48 5.08
CA HIS A 125 0.72 12.33 5.78
C HIS A 125 0.24 10.99 5.26
N LEU A 126 -0.93 10.92 4.60
CA LEU A 126 -1.49 9.72 3.98
C LEU A 126 -1.95 10.05 2.55
N VAL A 127 -1.57 9.24 1.59
CA VAL A 127 -2.03 9.34 0.20
C VAL A 127 -2.68 8.03 -0.20
N LYS A 128 -3.94 8.09 -0.65
CA LYS A 128 -4.67 6.93 -1.15
C LYS A 128 -4.68 6.94 -2.68
N GLY A 129 -4.29 5.83 -3.27
CA GLY A 129 -4.49 5.59 -4.70
C GLY A 129 -5.96 5.32 -5.02
N TYR A 130 -6.44 5.79 -6.19
CA TYR A 130 -7.70 5.35 -6.72
C TYR A 130 -7.59 5.10 -8.23
N TYR A 131 -8.21 4.03 -8.69
CA TYR A 131 -8.20 3.63 -10.10
C TYR A 131 -9.44 2.81 -10.43
N ARG A 132 -9.72 2.67 -11.73
CA ARG A 132 -10.85 1.85 -12.19
C ARG A 132 -10.54 0.38 -11.95
N ARG A 133 -11.46 -0.31 -11.26
CA ARG A 133 -11.39 -1.76 -11.04
C ARG A 133 -12.44 -2.44 -11.92
N PRO A 134 -12.06 -3.05 -13.04
CA PRO A 134 -13.00 -3.82 -13.83
C PRO A 134 -13.43 -5.08 -13.07
N LEU A 135 -14.72 -5.42 -13.16
CA LEU A 135 -15.24 -6.70 -12.69
C LEU A 135 -15.20 -7.70 -13.85
N ARG A 136 -14.40 -8.74 -13.70
CA ARG A 136 -14.39 -9.87 -14.63
C ARG A 136 -15.27 -10.98 -14.07
N LEU A 137 -16.43 -11.18 -14.69
CA LEU A 137 -17.28 -12.34 -14.47
C LEU A 137 -17.11 -13.27 -15.68
N SER A 138 -17.28 -14.58 -15.48
CA SER A 138 -17.14 -15.59 -16.52
C SER A 138 -17.89 -15.18 -17.80
N GLY A 139 -17.13 -14.68 -18.80
CA GLY A 139 -17.65 -14.29 -20.12
C GLY A 139 -18.07 -12.82 -20.29
N ALA A 140 -17.99 -11.99 -19.27
CA ALA A 140 -18.29 -10.55 -19.39
C ALA A 140 -17.31 -9.73 -18.54
N GLU A 141 -16.86 -8.59 -19.08
CA GLU A 141 -16.07 -7.60 -18.36
C GLU A 141 -16.91 -6.33 -18.18
N ASP A 142 -17.18 -5.96 -16.90
CA ASP A 142 -17.77 -4.67 -16.57
C ASP A 142 -16.63 -3.74 -16.10
N ALA A 143 -16.36 -2.73 -16.90
CA ALA A 143 -15.27 -1.78 -16.64
C ALA A 143 -15.40 -1.02 -15.30
N ASN A 144 -16.59 -0.97 -14.71
CA ASN A 144 -16.88 -0.24 -13.47
C ASN A 144 -17.46 -1.13 -12.36
N GLY A 145 -17.57 -2.45 -12.58
CA GLY A 145 -18.23 -3.37 -11.63
C GLY A 145 -17.40 -3.81 -10.44
N GLY A 146 -16.11 -3.47 -10.39
CA GLY A 146 -15.20 -3.78 -9.27
C GLY A 146 -15.45 -2.89 -8.05
N GLY A 147 -14.90 -3.30 -6.89
CA GLY A 147 -15.01 -2.49 -5.67
C GLY A 147 -16.37 -2.56 -4.96
N ARG A 148 -17.14 -3.64 -5.13
CA ARG A 148 -18.47 -3.79 -4.51
C ARG A 148 -18.49 -3.58 -3.00
N VAL A 149 -17.48 -4.04 -2.28
CA VAL A 149 -17.40 -3.82 -0.83
C VAL A 149 -17.23 -2.33 -0.52
N THR A 150 -16.46 -1.61 -1.32
CA THR A 150 -16.32 -0.15 -1.21
C THR A 150 -17.67 0.53 -1.40
N GLU A 151 -18.40 0.22 -2.48
CA GLU A 151 -19.64 0.93 -2.83
C GLU A 151 -20.83 0.51 -1.96
N LEU A 152 -20.96 -0.78 -1.62
CA LEU A 152 -22.13 -1.30 -0.93
C LEU A 152 -22.00 -1.32 0.59
N VAL A 153 -20.78 -1.23 1.13
CA VAL A 153 -20.53 -1.31 2.58
C VAL A 153 -19.74 -0.11 3.08
N ALA A 154 -18.50 0.08 2.61
CA ALA A 154 -17.62 1.08 3.22
C ALA A 154 -18.13 2.51 3.02
N ARG A 155 -18.51 2.91 1.82
CA ARG A 155 -19.02 4.26 1.54
C ARG A 155 -20.33 4.58 2.27
N PRO A 156 -21.37 3.70 2.29
CA PRO A 156 -22.56 3.91 3.10
C PRO A 156 -22.27 4.06 4.61
N LEU A 157 -21.38 3.22 5.16
CA LEU A 157 -20.99 3.31 6.55
C LEU A 157 -20.21 4.60 6.87
N LEU A 158 -19.28 5.00 5.99
CA LEU A 158 -18.59 6.29 6.12
C LEU A 158 -19.58 7.46 6.04
N ALA A 159 -20.56 7.41 5.14
CA ALA A 159 -21.58 8.46 5.03
C ALA A 159 -22.40 8.61 6.32
N ALA A 160 -22.67 7.51 7.01
CA ALA A 160 -23.43 7.51 8.24
C ALA A 160 -22.60 7.89 9.49
N LEU A 161 -21.32 7.46 9.55
CA LEU A 161 -20.52 7.51 10.77
C LEU A 161 -19.37 8.53 10.72
N ARG A 162 -18.90 8.87 9.51
CA ARG A 162 -17.77 9.79 9.24
C ARG A 162 -18.00 10.51 7.92
N PRO A 163 -19.02 11.37 7.81
CA PRO A 163 -19.45 11.98 6.55
C PRO A 163 -18.34 12.77 5.83
N GLU A 164 -17.37 13.31 6.57
CA GLU A 164 -16.20 14.02 6.00
C GLU A 164 -15.35 13.12 5.11
N LEU A 165 -15.27 11.82 5.42
CA LEU A 165 -14.49 10.84 4.68
C LEU A 165 -15.19 10.28 3.43
N THR A 166 -16.44 10.67 3.15
CA THR A 166 -17.14 10.29 1.91
C THR A 166 -16.45 10.81 0.65
N ARG A 167 -15.58 11.81 0.78
CA ARG A 167 -14.75 12.34 -0.29
C ARG A 167 -13.64 11.39 -0.72
N VAL A 168 -13.30 10.39 0.11
CA VAL A 168 -12.30 9.37 -0.24
C VAL A 168 -12.94 8.37 -1.20
N LEU A 169 -12.44 8.33 -2.43
CA LEU A 169 -13.03 7.56 -3.53
C LEU A 169 -12.87 6.05 -3.33
N GLN A 170 -11.67 5.61 -2.93
CA GLN A 170 -11.37 4.20 -2.66
C GLN A 170 -10.79 4.01 -1.25
N PRO A 171 -11.63 4.08 -0.20
CA PRO A 171 -11.18 3.97 1.18
C PRO A 171 -10.50 2.62 1.48
N LEU A 172 -10.87 1.56 0.75
CA LEU A 172 -10.33 0.19 0.90
C LEU A 172 -9.24 -0.14 -0.14
N GLY A 173 -8.72 0.83 -0.91
CA GLY A 173 -7.64 0.59 -1.86
C GLY A 173 -6.35 0.15 -1.16
N GLY A 174 -5.68 -0.88 -1.68
CA GLY A 174 -4.43 -1.42 -1.14
C GLY A 174 -3.19 -0.60 -1.53
N GLU A 175 -3.33 0.28 -2.54
CA GLU A 175 -2.27 1.16 -3.00
C GLU A 175 -2.35 2.49 -2.25
N TYR A 176 -1.40 2.73 -1.37
CA TYR A 176 -1.31 3.97 -0.59
C TYR A 176 0.12 4.23 -0.12
N ALA A 177 0.37 5.46 0.28
CA ALA A 177 1.63 5.85 0.87
C ALA A 177 1.41 6.70 2.12
N GLY A 178 2.35 6.63 3.05
CA GLY A 178 2.30 7.45 4.24
C GLY A 178 3.68 7.82 4.76
N THR A 179 3.71 8.84 5.62
CA THR A 179 4.93 9.16 6.37
C THR A 179 5.16 8.09 7.43
N ARG A 180 6.43 7.71 7.66
CA ARG A 180 6.79 6.80 8.74
C ARG A 180 6.30 7.30 10.09
N GLU A 181 6.36 8.59 10.33
CA GLU A 181 5.85 9.24 11.53
C GLU A 181 4.38 8.84 11.80
N LEU A 182 3.51 9.01 10.80
CA LEU A 182 2.10 8.63 10.91
C LEU A 182 1.97 7.11 11.12
N LEU A 183 2.56 6.33 10.21
CA LEU A 183 2.40 4.86 10.19
C LEU A 183 2.93 4.18 11.46
N SER A 184 3.94 4.76 12.12
CA SER A 184 4.45 4.27 13.40
C SER A 184 3.58 4.70 14.60
N ALA A 185 2.72 5.70 14.43
CA ALA A 185 1.91 6.27 15.50
C ALA A 185 0.47 5.75 15.54
N VAL A 186 0.01 5.04 14.50
CA VAL A 186 -1.36 4.51 14.40
C VAL A 186 -1.37 2.99 14.52
N PRO A 187 -2.46 2.40 15.05
CA PRO A 187 -2.59 0.95 15.09
C PRO A 187 -2.86 0.39 13.69
N PHE A 188 -2.37 -0.82 13.44
CA PHE A 188 -2.73 -1.59 12.25
C PHE A 188 -3.79 -2.61 12.63
N ALA A 189 -5.02 -2.41 12.17
CA ALA A 189 -6.09 -3.37 12.39
C ALA A 189 -5.72 -4.71 11.74
N PRO A 190 -5.87 -5.84 12.43
CA PRO A 190 -5.58 -7.14 11.84
C PRO A 190 -6.52 -7.45 10.66
N GLY A 191 -6.06 -8.28 9.74
CA GLY A 191 -6.86 -8.68 8.59
C GLY A 191 -7.09 -7.55 7.58
N TYR A 192 -8.27 -7.57 6.95
CA TYR A 192 -8.65 -6.65 5.87
C TYR A 192 -9.28 -5.33 6.37
N GLY A 193 -9.24 -5.06 7.67
CA GLY A 193 -9.66 -3.78 8.24
C GLY A 193 -8.58 -2.71 8.23
N VAL A 194 -7.37 -3.04 7.79
CA VAL A 194 -6.20 -2.16 7.90
C VAL A 194 -6.35 -0.87 7.10
N GLU A 195 -6.82 -0.93 5.87
CA GLU A 195 -6.94 0.24 5.01
C GLU A 195 -7.95 1.27 5.55
N ILE A 196 -9.10 0.78 6.02
CA ILE A 196 -10.11 1.67 6.61
C ILE A 196 -9.67 2.17 7.98
N GLY A 197 -8.98 1.33 8.77
CA GLY A 197 -8.41 1.71 10.07
C GLY A 197 -7.42 2.85 9.93
N LEU A 198 -6.42 2.71 9.05
CA LEU A 198 -5.42 3.76 8.78
C LEU A 198 -6.07 5.07 8.33
N LEU A 199 -7.12 4.99 7.50
CA LEU A 199 -7.85 6.17 7.05
C LEU A 199 -8.54 6.89 8.22
N LEU A 200 -9.25 6.15 9.07
CA LEU A 200 -9.95 6.68 10.25
C LEU A 200 -8.97 7.27 11.28
N ASP A 201 -7.90 6.52 11.60
CA ASP A 201 -6.90 6.96 12.57
C ASP A 201 -6.14 8.21 12.09
N THR A 202 -5.85 8.29 10.78
CA THR A 202 -5.23 9.50 10.19
C THR A 202 -6.16 10.70 10.32
N TYR A 203 -7.44 10.52 9.97
CA TYR A 203 -8.44 11.59 10.07
C TYR A 203 -8.63 12.06 11.51
N ASP A 204 -8.79 11.13 12.45
CA ASP A 204 -9.02 11.45 13.87
C ASP A 204 -7.80 12.15 14.51
N ARG A 205 -6.58 11.88 14.04
CA ARG A 205 -5.34 12.48 14.58
C ARG A 205 -4.98 13.80 13.92
N LEU A 206 -5.10 13.88 12.59
CA LEU A 206 -4.50 14.97 11.78
C LEU A 206 -5.55 15.73 10.94
N GLY A 207 -6.78 15.22 10.89
CA GLY A 207 -7.84 15.81 10.08
C GLY A 207 -7.75 15.49 8.60
N LEU A 208 -8.75 15.96 7.85
CA LEU A 208 -8.88 15.66 6.42
C LEU A 208 -7.74 16.26 5.57
N GLY A 209 -7.16 17.38 5.99
CA GLY A 209 -6.05 18.03 5.28
C GLY A 209 -4.78 17.18 5.18
N ALA A 210 -4.62 16.19 6.07
CA ALA A 210 -3.49 15.27 6.06
C ALA A 210 -3.66 14.10 5.05
N ILE A 211 -4.81 14.00 4.38
CA ILE A 211 -5.16 12.91 3.47
C ILE A 211 -5.28 13.44 2.05
N ALA A 212 -4.47 12.89 1.13
CA ALA A 212 -4.58 13.16 -0.30
C ALA A 212 -5.02 11.92 -1.08
N GLN A 213 -5.39 12.11 -2.35
CA GLN A 213 -5.79 11.04 -3.28
C GLN A 213 -5.17 11.30 -4.66
N VAL A 214 -4.76 10.24 -5.34
CA VAL A 214 -4.13 10.29 -6.67
C VAL A 214 -4.62 9.17 -7.57
#